data_91dd826c7b4272772a1180187e971837
#
_entry.id   91dd826c7b4272772a1180187e971837
#
_cell.length_a   1.000
_cell.length_b   1.000
_cell.length_c   1.000
_cell.angle_alpha   90.00
_cell.angle_beta   90.00
_cell.angle_gamma   90.00
#
_symmetry.space_group_name_H-M   'P 1'
#
loop_
_entity.id
_entity.type
_entity.pdbx_description
1 polymer ?
#
loop_
_entity_poly.entity_id
_entity_poly.type
_entity_poly.pdbx_seq_one_letter_code
_entity_poly.pdbx_strand_id
1 'polypeptide(L)'
;MARWEVVVRRWLLRSSLLLVTVTAALAATTLPAMACGEEQTHGPHTAAARSTGAPGAEKNVKAVGNVPDAQGAIALQFLQYGNRDVMVVSGEFGLKTYDLTANPAAPKLIGKLDMPGMWETEDTEVDPLRKRVFLSRDPRAFGGNVRTGESGVYIVDLAKPEKPTVLSYVKVPAGHTTSCINDCQYLWTGGPAKADSQPAEWGGRPIWVTDIRDPRKPKVFPQPIELARNDGKTDYVHDVQIDAAGVAWASGRGGVRGYWTEGMHKDPVTGKVRPASPTDPVPYAGGGINETAAPSKFMHNSFRPVGSMAPDGGSAGHWGNGNLIYATEESFLDGCAGDGVLVIASLEGSYGGEGWRSTPQKPYRLKTIGTWGVAGQEGSDPASADCSAHYFDVRDNVLVQSFYAQGTRFLDVSDPTNPKQIAYYRPADAAAWAPYWHRGFAYVADNNRGIDILQLTA
;
A
#
# COMPACT_ATOMS: atom_id res chain seq x y z
N MET A 1 9.29 65.13 -37.43
CA MET A 1 10.35 66.05 -37.91
C MET A 1 11.58 65.78 -37.09
N ALA A 2 12.72 65.63 -37.84
CA ALA A 2 14.12 65.60 -37.40
C ALA A 2 14.49 64.49 -36.38
N ARG A 3 15.13 63.43 -36.74
CA ARG A 3 16.51 63.12 -37.23
C ARG A 3 17.59 63.89 -36.48
N TRP A 4 18.51 63.12 -35.84
CA TRP A 4 19.95 63.32 -36.05
C TRP A 4 20.69 62.04 -35.60
N GLU A 5 21.51 61.53 -36.51
CA GLU A 5 22.50 60.48 -36.45
C GLU A 5 23.88 61.01 -35.99
N VAL A 6 24.80 60.00 -35.81
CA VAL A 6 26.27 60.10 -36.06
C VAL A 6 27.10 60.43 -34.80
N VAL A 7 28.20 59.75 -34.41
CA VAL A 7 29.35 59.12 -35.11
C VAL A 7 30.22 58.33 -34.15
N VAL A 8 30.77 57.26 -34.67
CA VAL A 8 31.87 56.40 -34.21
C VAL A 8 33.16 57.17 -33.85
N ARG A 9 33.91 56.66 -32.85
CA ARG A 9 35.38 56.54 -32.97
C ARG A 9 35.96 55.45 -32.05
N ARG A 10 36.74 54.60 -32.69
CA ARG A 10 37.64 53.58 -32.13
C ARG A 10 38.77 54.20 -31.32
N TRP A 11 39.18 53.51 -30.25
CA TRP A 11 40.59 53.40 -29.86
C TRP A 11 40.87 51.98 -29.33
N LEU A 12 41.85 51.34 -29.94
CA LEU A 12 42.49 50.10 -29.57
C LEU A 12 43.53 50.36 -28.45
N LEU A 13 43.51 49.60 -27.40
CA LEU A 13 44.73 49.28 -26.63
C LEU A 13 44.64 47.85 -26.13
N ARG A 14 45.67 47.09 -26.49
CA ARG A 14 45.93 45.73 -26.12
C ARG A 14 46.31 45.68 -24.63
N SER A 15 45.69 44.74 -23.90
CA SER A 15 46.27 44.15 -22.69
C SER A 15 45.77 42.71 -22.59
N SER A 16 46.71 41.81 -22.69
CA SER A 16 46.54 40.37 -22.55
C SER A 16 46.25 40.08 -21.11
N LEU A 17 45.03 39.61 -20.80
CA LEU A 17 44.77 38.90 -19.54
C LEU A 17 44.30 37.51 -19.88
N LEU A 18 45.05 36.53 -19.42
CA LEU A 18 44.62 35.10 -19.39
C LEU A 18 43.34 35.00 -18.61
N LEU A 19 42.23 34.70 -19.28
CA LEU A 19 41.01 34.27 -18.64
C LEU A 19 41.08 32.72 -18.50
N VAL A 20 41.39 32.26 -17.31
CA VAL A 20 41.15 30.85 -16.93
C VAL A 20 39.62 30.68 -16.76
N THR A 21 38.97 30.19 -17.77
CA THR A 21 37.56 29.77 -17.66
C THR A 21 37.53 28.46 -16.87
N VAL A 22 37.22 28.54 -15.58
CA VAL A 22 36.75 27.41 -14.82
C VAL A 22 35.29 27.20 -15.22
N THR A 23 35.06 26.30 -16.13
CA THR A 23 33.73 25.75 -16.39
C THR A 23 33.37 24.84 -15.21
N ALA A 24 32.71 25.40 -14.21
CA ALA A 24 31.97 24.59 -13.25
C ALA A 24 30.82 23.91 -14.02
N ALA A 25 31.03 22.69 -14.43
CA ALA A 25 29.93 21.82 -14.85
C ALA A 25 29.08 21.59 -13.59
N LEU A 26 27.97 22.31 -13.45
CA LEU A 26 26.86 21.87 -12.62
C LEU A 26 26.33 20.59 -13.27
N ALA A 27 26.85 19.46 -12.83
CA ALA A 27 26.15 18.21 -12.99
C ALA A 27 24.86 18.32 -12.14
N ALA A 28 23.78 18.73 -12.78
CA ALA A 28 22.46 18.46 -12.24
C ALA A 28 22.31 16.94 -12.23
N THR A 29 22.67 16.33 -11.12
CA THR A 29 22.27 14.96 -10.83
C THR A 29 20.75 14.99 -10.68
N THR A 30 20.04 14.81 -11.79
CA THR A 30 18.67 14.34 -11.76
C THR A 30 18.74 12.95 -11.13
N LEU A 31 18.43 12.88 -9.84
CA LEU A 31 18.14 11.60 -9.20
C LEU A 31 17.04 10.95 -10.05
N PRO A 32 17.24 9.75 -10.60
CA PRO A 32 16.18 9.07 -11.30
C PRO A 32 15.03 8.92 -10.31
N ALA A 33 13.82 9.21 -10.77
CA ALA A 33 12.60 8.88 -10.05
C ALA A 33 12.59 7.36 -9.91
N MET A 34 12.96 6.85 -8.73
CA MET A 34 12.86 5.44 -8.43
C MET A 34 11.38 5.08 -8.45
N ALA A 35 10.94 4.45 -9.51
CA ALA A 35 9.69 3.72 -9.50
C ALA A 35 9.89 2.46 -8.66
N CYS A 36 8.92 2.07 -7.89
CA CYS A 36 8.85 0.71 -7.35
C CYS A 36 9.09 -0.24 -8.53
N GLY A 37 10.23 -0.92 -8.57
CA GLY A 37 10.60 -1.82 -9.66
C GLY A 37 11.40 -1.26 -10.84
N GLU A 38 11.92 -0.04 -10.83
CA GLU A 38 12.99 0.34 -11.75
C GLU A 38 14.35 0.02 -11.14
N GLU A 39 14.90 -1.08 -11.61
CA GLU A 39 16.31 -1.49 -11.49
C GLU A 39 16.98 -1.44 -10.10
N GLN A 40 16.28 -1.77 -9.05
CA GLN A 40 16.94 -2.65 -8.12
C GLN A 40 16.68 -4.06 -8.64
N THR A 41 17.73 -4.75 -9.00
CA THR A 41 17.77 -6.20 -9.12
C THR A 41 17.54 -6.78 -7.73
N HIS A 42 16.37 -6.55 -7.17
CA HIS A 42 15.83 -7.43 -6.18
C HIS A 42 15.53 -8.71 -6.97
N GLY A 43 16.51 -9.58 -6.99
CA GLY A 43 16.25 -10.99 -7.20
C GLY A 43 15.07 -11.36 -6.30
N PRO A 44 14.39 -12.51 -6.52
CA PRO A 44 13.31 -12.91 -5.64
C PRO A 44 13.75 -12.56 -4.23
N HIS A 45 12.93 -11.79 -3.49
CA HIS A 45 13.23 -11.41 -2.11
C HIS A 45 13.34 -12.71 -1.31
N THR A 46 14.43 -13.42 -1.52
CA THR A 46 14.78 -14.53 -0.66
C THR A 46 15.26 -13.87 0.61
N ALA A 47 14.36 -13.70 1.55
CA ALA A 47 14.64 -13.13 2.86
C ALA A 47 15.83 -13.78 3.58
N ALA A 48 16.26 -14.95 3.14
CA ALA A 48 17.53 -15.55 3.52
C ALA A 48 18.76 -14.65 3.23
N ALA A 49 18.68 -13.76 2.23
CA ALA A 49 19.77 -12.84 1.90
C ALA A 49 19.78 -11.58 2.80
N ARG A 50 18.75 -11.31 3.59
CA ARG A 50 18.60 -10.09 4.39
C ARG A 50 18.66 -10.32 5.90
N SER A 51 18.66 -11.56 6.37
CA SER A 51 18.88 -11.86 7.77
C SER A 51 20.32 -11.53 8.15
N THR A 52 20.51 -10.68 9.16
CA THR A 52 21.83 -10.37 9.76
C THR A 52 22.38 -11.52 10.59
N GLY A 53 21.58 -12.60 10.78
CA GLY A 53 21.87 -13.67 11.73
C GLY A 53 21.70 -13.26 13.21
N ALA A 54 21.11 -12.07 13.45
CA ALA A 54 20.78 -11.67 14.81
C ALA A 54 19.77 -12.63 15.44
N PRO A 55 19.93 -13.02 16.71
CA PRO A 55 18.99 -13.89 17.40
C PRO A 55 17.56 -13.33 17.35
N GLY A 56 16.57 -14.21 17.30
CA GLY A 56 15.18 -13.83 17.46
C GLY A 56 14.92 -13.11 18.77
N ALA A 57 13.92 -12.23 18.79
CA ALA A 57 13.53 -11.46 19.96
C ALA A 57 11.99 -11.34 20.03
N GLU A 58 11.44 -11.44 21.25
CA GLU A 58 10.00 -11.28 21.49
C GLU A 58 9.74 -10.66 22.86
N LYS A 59 8.63 -9.96 23.00
CA LYS A 59 8.15 -9.41 24.27
C LYS A 59 6.64 -9.23 24.25
N ASN A 60 5.97 -9.60 25.33
CA ASN A 60 4.52 -9.45 25.54
C ASN A 60 3.67 -10.10 24.44
N VAL A 61 4.22 -11.06 23.73
CA VAL A 61 3.55 -11.83 22.68
C VAL A 61 4.06 -13.25 22.69
N LYS A 62 3.22 -14.18 22.29
CA LYS A 62 3.56 -15.59 22.16
C LYS A 62 3.19 -16.07 20.75
N ALA A 63 4.12 -16.71 20.06
CA ALA A 63 3.78 -17.51 18.90
C ALA A 63 3.07 -18.79 19.36
N VAL A 64 1.78 -18.89 19.10
CA VAL A 64 0.93 -20.02 19.52
C VAL A 64 0.76 -21.05 18.42
N GLY A 65 1.14 -20.73 17.20
CA GLY A 65 1.11 -21.60 16.03
C GLY A 65 1.95 -21.06 14.89
N ASN A 66 2.23 -21.93 13.93
CA ASN A 66 2.84 -21.58 12.65
C ASN A 66 2.34 -22.55 11.57
N VAL A 67 2.19 -22.05 10.35
CA VAL A 67 1.75 -22.80 9.16
C VAL A 67 2.87 -22.82 8.13
N PRO A 68 3.89 -23.66 8.28
CA PRO A 68 5.11 -23.62 7.46
C PRO A 68 4.87 -24.07 6.02
N ASP A 69 3.82 -24.84 5.75
CA ASP A 69 3.46 -25.22 4.39
C ASP A 69 2.92 -24.04 3.56
N ALA A 70 2.68 -22.88 4.19
CA ALA A 70 2.39 -21.60 3.53
C ALA A 70 3.63 -20.75 3.31
N GLN A 71 4.86 -21.29 3.37
CA GLN A 71 6.07 -20.54 3.01
C GLN A 71 5.92 -19.89 1.64
N GLY A 72 6.36 -18.65 1.48
CA GLY A 72 6.09 -17.79 0.33
C GLY A 72 4.76 -17.03 0.44
N ALA A 73 4.10 -17.03 1.61
CA ALA A 73 2.88 -16.26 1.85
C ALA A 73 3.16 -14.76 1.81
N ILE A 74 2.24 -14.02 1.19
CA ILE A 74 2.30 -12.56 1.05
C ILE A 74 1.12 -11.90 1.78
N ALA A 75 -0.11 -12.40 1.57
CA ALA A 75 -1.32 -11.86 2.17
C ALA A 75 -2.32 -12.96 2.53
N LEU A 76 -3.27 -12.62 3.38
CA LEU A 76 -4.34 -13.53 3.75
C LEU A 76 -5.66 -12.80 4.04
N GLN A 77 -6.76 -13.54 3.98
CA GLN A 77 -8.09 -13.06 4.34
C GLN A 77 -8.90 -14.17 5.01
N PHE A 78 -10.03 -13.81 5.60
CA PHE A 78 -10.91 -14.76 6.28
C PHE A 78 -12.29 -14.80 5.65
N LEU A 79 -12.82 -16.00 5.43
CA LEU A 79 -14.16 -16.25 4.90
C LEU A 79 -14.96 -17.17 5.80
N GLN A 80 -16.22 -16.81 6.06
CA GLN A 80 -17.13 -17.60 6.87
C GLN A 80 -18.05 -18.47 5.98
N TYR A 81 -18.15 -19.76 6.23
CA TYR A 81 -19.04 -20.70 5.55
C TYR A 81 -19.98 -21.36 6.57
N GLY A 82 -21.11 -20.72 6.86
CA GLY A 82 -21.95 -21.13 7.98
C GLY A 82 -21.20 -21.00 9.31
N ASN A 83 -20.95 -22.11 9.98
CA ASN A 83 -20.15 -22.16 11.21
C ASN A 83 -18.67 -22.48 10.97
N ARG A 84 -18.27 -22.69 9.72
CA ARG A 84 -16.86 -22.91 9.36
C ARG A 84 -16.16 -21.57 9.10
N ASP A 85 -14.96 -21.48 9.62
CA ASP A 85 -14.07 -20.35 9.49
C ASP A 85 -12.85 -20.74 8.65
N VAL A 86 -12.63 -20.04 7.56
CA VAL A 86 -11.62 -20.40 6.56
C VAL A 86 -10.67 -19.23 6.34
N MET A 87 -9.38 -19.46 6.51
CA MET A 87 -8.31 -18.57 6.11
C MET A 87 -7.95 -18.86 4.64
N VAL A 88 -7.85 -17.80 3.87
CA VAL A 88 -7.44 -17.79 2.45
C VAL A 88 -6.08 -17.12 2.38
N VAL A 89 -5.08 -17.80 1.86
CA VAL A 89 -3.69 -17.32 1.83
C VAL A 89 -3.20 -17.25 0.39
N SER A 90 -2.74 -16.10 -0.04
CA SER A 90 -2.05 -15.92 -1.32
C SER A 90 -0.53 -15.85 -1.12
N GLY A 91 0.21 -16.20 -2.14
CA GLY A 91 1.66 -16.16 -2.11
C GLY A 91 2.28 -16.69 -3.39
N GLU A 92 3.59 -16.89 -3.37
CA GLU A 92 4.36 -17.37 -4.52
C GLU A 92 3.90 -18.74 -5.05
N PHE A 93 3.18 -19.50 -4.22
CA PHE A 93 2.56 -20.79 -4.57
C PHE A 93 1.22 -20.66 -5.31
N GLY A 94 0.60 -19.48 -5.31
CA GLY A 94 -0.76 -19.22 -5.75
C GLY A 94 -1.72 -19.01 -4.58
N LEU A 95 -2.66 -19.95 -4.34
CA LEU A 95 -3.69 -19.82 -3.30
C LEU A 95 -3.79 -21.10 -2.47
N LYS A 96 -3.91 -20.95 -1.15
CA LYS A 96 -4.21 -22.02 -0.20
C LYS A 96 -5.37 -21.61 0.71
N THR A 97 -6.16 -22.59 1.13
CA THR A 97 -7.27 -22.40 2.08
C THR A 97 -7.10 -23.31 3.28
N TYR A 98 -7.35 -22.76 4.46
CA TYR A 98 -7.17 -23.46 5.74
C TYR A 98 -8.42 -23.34 6.59
N ASP A 99 -8.83 -24.44 7.21
CA ASP A 99 -9.93 -24.48 8.19
C ASP A 99 -9.40 -24.14 9.59
N LEU A 100 -9.95 -23.08 10.20
CA LEU A 100 -9.62 -22.64 11.56
C LEU A 100 -10.67 -23.05 12.59
N THR A 101 -11.75 -23.69 12.17
CA THR A 101 -12.96 -23.90 12.99
C THR A 101 -12.66 -24.67 14.28
N ALA A 102 -11.89 -25.73 14.19
CA ALA A 102 -11.59 -26.59 15.34
C ALA A 102 -10.49 -25.99 16.24
N ASN A 103 -9.47 -25.39 15.67
CA ASN A 103 -8.36 -24.80 16.40
C ASN A 103 -7.76 -23.64 15.59
N PRO A 104 -8.04 -22.40 15.97
CA PRO A 104 -7.48 -21.21 15.30
C PRO A 104 -5.95 -21.13 15.32
N ALA A 105 -5.30 -21.70 16.35
CA ALA A 105 -3.84 -21.75 16.46
C ALA A 105 -3.18 -22.89 15.66
N ALA A 106 -3.97 -23.79 15.07
CA ALA A 106 -3.48 -24.89 14.24
C ALA A 106 -4.38 -25.09 13.01
N PRO A 107 -4.37 -24.14 12.06
CA PRO A 107 -5.15 -24.18 10.83
C PRO A 107 -4.86 -25.44 10.02
N LYS A 108 -5.90 -26.05 9.47
CA LYS A 108 -5.78 -27.25 8.66
C LYS A 108 -5.91 -26.91 7.19
N LEU A 109 -4.92 -27.27 6.38
CA LEU A 109 -5.01 -27.14 4.92
C LEU A 109 -6.19 -27.97 4.39
N ILE A 110 -7.08 -27.33 3.61
CA ILE A 110 -8.27 -27.96 3.04
C ILE A 110 -8.32 -27.87 1.52
N GLY A 111 -7.70 -26.85 0.92
CA GLY A 111 -7.70 -26.68 -0.53
C GLY A 111 -6.49 -25.89 -1.00
N LYS A 112 -6.22 -26.01 -2.30
CA LYS A 112 -5.14 -25.28 -2.97
C LYS A 112 -5.44 -25.03 -4.44
N LEU A 113 -4.88 -23.95 -4.96
CA LEU A 113 -4.76 -23.65 -6.38
C LEU A 113 -3.28 -23.39 -6.65
N ASP A 114 -2.61 -24.38 -7.19
CA ASP A 114 -1.16 -24.34 -7.43
C ASP A 114 -0.86 -23.42 -8.62
N MET A 115 -0.16 -22.33 -8.34
CA MET A 115 0.31 -21.35 -9.32
C MET A 115 1.74 -20.93 -8.94
N PRO A 116 2.72 -21.87 -9.00
CA PRO A 116 4.09 -21.59 -8.54
C PRO A 116 4.74 -20.52 -9.41
N GLY A 117 5.36 -19.54 -8.77
CA GLY A 117 5.98 -18.39 -9.43
C GLY A 117 5.06 -17.16 -9.50
N MET A 118 3.90 -17.17 -8.84
CA MET A 118 3.17 -15.94 -8.59
C MET A 118 4.09 -14.99 -7.82
N TRP A 119 4.24 -13.80 -8.32
CA TRP A 119 4.93 -12.71 -7.63
C TRP A 119 3.93 -12.00 -6.72
N GLU A 120 4.38 -11.46 -5.64
CA GLU A 120 3.69 -10.56 -4.71
C GLU A 120 2.21 -10.29 -5.04
N THR A 121 1.32 -11.25 -4.74
CA THR A 121 -0.13 -11.05 -4.76
C THR A 121 -0.49 -10.34 -3.47
N GLU A 122 -0.10 -9.08 -3.38
CA GLU A 122 -0.38 -8.25 -2.22
C GLU A 122 -1.88 -7.95 -2.13
N ASP A 123 -2.34 -7.74 -0.88
CA ASP A 123 -3.72 -7.42 -0.57
C ASP A 123 -4.71 -8.39 -1.23
N THR A 124 -4.67 -9.64 -0.77
CA THR A 124 -5.61 -10.68 -1.25
C THR A 124 -7.05 -10.24 -1.03
N GLU A 125 -7.70 -9.74 -2.07
CA GLU A 125 -9.05 -9.23 -1.99
C GLU A 125 -10.08 -10.35 -2.11
N VAL A 126 -11.13 -10.29 -1.29
CA VAL A 126 -12.22 -11.29 -1.26
C VAL A 126 -13.60 -10.67 -1.38
N ASP A 127 -14.49 -11.34 -2.08
CA ASP A 127 -15.93 -11.11 -2.02
C ASP A 127 -16.54 -12.09 -1.00
N PRO A 128 -16.84 -11.66 0.21
CA PRO A 128 -17.31 -12.56 1.26
C PRO A 128 -18.74 -13.04 1.02
N LEU A 129 -19.53 -12.32 0.24
CA LEU A 129 -20.90 -12.69 -0.08
C LEU A 129 -20.95 -13.79 -1.16
N ARG A 130 -20.17 -13.59 -2.24
CA ARG A 130 -20.19 -14.51 -3.40
C ARG A 130 -19.10 -15.54 -3.35
N LYS A 131 -18.29 -15.56 -2.27
CA LYS A 131 -17.17 -16.50 -2.04
C LYS A 131 -16.22 -16.52 -3.23
N ARG A 132 -15.63 -15.37 -3.52
CA ARG A 132 -14.62 -15.20 -4.55
C ARG A 132 -13.37 -14.61 -3.97
N VAL A 133 -12.24 -14.86 -4.63
CA VAL A 133 -10.99 -14.18 -4.35
C VAL A 133 -10.41 -13.65 -5.64
N PHE A 134 -9.79 -12.48 -5.57
CA PHE A 134 -9.14 -11.80 -6.67
C PHE A 134 -7.65 -11.79 -6.42
N LEU A 135 -6.89 -12.41 -7.34
CA LEU A 135 -5.45 -12.52 -7.21
C LEU A 135 -4.81 -11.66 -8.30
N SER A 136 -4.11 -10.63 -7.89
CA SER A 136 -3.31 -9.83 -8.80
C SER A 136 -2.17 -10.66 -9.40
N ARG A 137 -1.94 -10.49 -10.69
CA ARG A 137 -0.76 -10.98 -11.37
C ARG A 137 0.13 -9.80 -11.71
N ASP A 138 1.16 -9.62 -10.91
CA ASP A 138 2.22 -8.65 -11.17
C ASP A 138 2.97 -9.03 -12.46
N PRO A 139 3.45 -8.08 -13.26
CA PRO A 139 4.23 -8.40 -14.47
C PRO A 139 5.54 -9.15 -14.18
N ARG A 140 6.00 -9.17 -12.92
CA ARG A 140 7.17 -9.96 -12.50
C ARG A 140 6.85 -11.43 -12.23
N ALA A 141 5.57 -11.79 -12.10
CA ALA A 141 5.13 -13.17 -11.89
C ALA A 141 5.60 -14.10 -13.02
N PHE A 142 5.86 -15.35 -12.66
CA PHE A 142 6.31 -16.40 -13.57
C PHE A 142 7.61 -16.08 -14.34
N GLY A 143 8.53 -15.35 -13.66
CA GLY A 143 9.81 -14.96 -14.24
C GLY A 143 9.73 -13.81 -15.26
N GLY A 144 8.63 -13.08 -15.24
CA GLY A 144 8.47 -11.84 -16.01
C GLY A 144 9.26 -10.65 -15.42
N ASN A 145 9.06 -9.50 -16.00
CA ASN A 145 9.59 -8.23 -15.49
C ASN A 145 8.59 -7.09 -15.77
N VAL A 146 8.77 -5.95 -15.12
CA VAL A 146 7.84 -4.80 -15.20
C VAL A 146 7.62 -4.24 -16.60
N ARG A 147 8.52 -4.50 -17.56
CA ARG A 147 8.44 -3.97 -18.93
C ARG A 147 7.76 -4.93 -19.90
N THR A 148 7.98 -6.23 -19.74
CA THR A 148 7.55 -7.24 -20.72
C THR A 148 6.65 -8.31 -20.16
N GLY A 149 6.54 -8.42 -18.83
CA GLY A 149 5.71 -9.40 -18.19
C GLY A 149 4.22 -9.16 -18.42
N GLU A 150 3.43 -10.20 -18.30
CA GLU A 150 1.97 -10.11 -18.38
C GLU A 150 1.38 -9.78 -17.03
N SER A 151 0.51 -8.78 -16.97
CA SER A 151 -0.21 -8.37 -15.76
C SER A 151 -1.72 -8.57 -15.93
N GLY A 152 -2.41 -8.68 -14.80
CA GLY A 152 -3.86 -8.85 -14.79
C GLY A 152 -4.41 -9.34 -13.45
N VAL A 153 -5.60 -9.92 -13.50
CA VAL A 153 -6.30 -10.42 -12.32
C VAL A 153 -6.90 -11.80 -12.60
N TYR A 154 -6.66 -12.76 -11.72
CA TYR A 154 -7.40 -14.01 -11.66
C TYR A 154 -8.63 -13.83 -10.77
N ILE A 155 -9.78 -14.26 -11.26
CA ILE A 155 -11.02 -14.35 -10.49
C ILE A 155 -11.23 -15.81 -10.13
N VAL A 156 -11.18 -16.11 -8.84
CA VAL A 156 -11.23 -17.49 -8.32
C VAL A 156 -12.53 -17.71 -7.54
N ASP A 157 -13.23 -18.78 -7.84
CA ASP A 157 -14.41 -19.26 -7.10
C ASP A 157 -13.94 -20.04 -5.86
N LEU A 158 -14.43 -19.64 -4.72
CA LEU A 158 -14.27 -20.30 -3.43
C LEU A 158 -15.59 -20.80 -2.84
N ALA A 159 -16.67 -20.96 -3.62
CA ALA A 159 -17.93 -21.53 -3.13
C ALA A 159 -17.70 -22.90 -2.42
N LYS A 160 -16.67 -23.62 -2.84
CA LYS A 160 -16.12 -24.81 -2.18
C LYS A 160 -14.65 -24.54 -1.85
N PRO A 161 -14.32 -24.16 -0.61
CA PRO A 161 -12.97 -23.78 -0.26
C PRO A 161 -11.96 -24.95 -0.36
N GLU A 162 -12.44 -26.21 -0.38
CA GLU A 162 -11.61 -27.39 -0.64
C GLU A 162 -11.16 -27.50 -2.10
N LYS A 163 -11.83 -26.76 -3.01
CA LYS A 163 -11.54 -26.82 -4.43
C LYS A 163 -11.59 -25.45 -5.07
N PRO A 164 -10.63 -24.55 -4.77
CA PRO A 164 -10.53 -23.28 -5.45
C PRO A 164 -10.46 -23.47 -6.97
N THR A 165 -11.22 -22.66 -7.74
CA THR A 165 -11.32 -22.84 -9.19
C THR A 165 -11.26 -21.49 -9.89
N VAL A 166 -10.35 -21.32 -10.84
CA VAL A 166 -10.28 -20.11 -11.65
C VAL A 166 -11.54 -20.00 -12.53
N LEU A 167 -12.31 -18.94 -12.35
CA LEU A 167 -13.45 -18.61 -13.20
C LEU A 167 -13.01 -17.93 -14.50
N SER A 168 -12.06 -17.01 -14.37
CA SER A 168 -11.49 -16.28 -15.48
C SER A 168 -10.15 -15.66 -15.11
N TYR A 169 -9.39 -15.29 -16.12
CA TYR A 169 -8.26 -14.38 -16.05
C TYR A 169 -8.50 -13.21 -16.98
N VAL A 170 -8.27 -12.00 -16.52
CA VAL A 170 -8.39 -10.80 -17.33
C VAL A 170 -7.05 -10.06 -17.35
N LYS A 171 -6.56 -9.75 -18.55
CA LYS A 171 -5.37 -8.92 -18.72
C LYS A 171 -5.72 -7.48 -18.38
N VAL A 172 -4.98 -6.91 -17.46
CA VAL A 172 -5.07 -5.51 -17.04
C VAL A 172 -3.67 -4.92 -17.15
N PRO A 173 -3.51 -3.68 -17.64
CA PRO A 173 -2.18 -3.03 -17.70
C PRO A 173 -1.63 -2.62 -16.31
N ALA A 174 -2.05 -3.27 -15.26
CA ALA A 174 -1.59 -3.19 -13.88
C ALA A 174 -1.85 -4.53 -13.20
N GLY A 175 -1.21 -4.82 -12.09
CA GLY A 175 -1.40 -6.13 -11.49
C GLY A 175 -0.62 -6.35 -10.19
N HIS A 176 -0.37 -5.31 -9.43
CA HIS A 176 0.29 -5.46 -8.13
C HIS A 176 -0.73 -5.66 -7.01
N THR A 177 -1.67 -4.73 -6.87
CA THR A 177 -2.80 -4.83 -5.94
C THR A 177 -4.12 -4.72 -6.67
N THR A 178 -5.17 -5.33 -6.13
CA THR A 178 -6.52 -5.30 -6.70
C THR A 178 -7.54 -5.28 -5.58
N SER A 179 -8.44 -4.29 -5.59
CA SER A 179 -9.45 -4.10 -4.56
C SER A 179 -10.85 -4.07 -5.14
N CYS A 180 -11.80 -4.67 -4.42
CA CYS A 180 -13.22 -4.63 -4.74
C CYS A 180 -13.81 -3.26 -4.40
N ILE A 181 -14.54 -2.68 -5.34
CA ILE A 181 -15.37 -1.50 -5.09
C ILE A 181 -16.83 -1.76 -5.46
N ASN A 182 -17.74 -0.97 -4.86
CA ASN A 182 -19.17 -1.02 -5.13
C ASN A 182 -19.74 -2.46 -4.98
N ASP A 183 -19.60 -3.02 -3.77
CA ASP A 183 -20.04 -4.38 -3.46
C ASP A 183 -19.45 -5.42 -4.43
N CYS A 184 -18.17 -5.34 -4.69
CA CYS A 184 -17.43 -6.21 -5.62
C CYS A 184 -18.09 -6.35 -7.00
N GLN A 185 -18.66 -5.27 -7.52
CA GLN A 185 -19.12 -5.18 -8.90
C GLN A 185 -18.01 -4.75 -9.86
N TYR A 186 -17.01 -4.09 -9.32
CA TYR A 186 -15.85 -3.61 -10.06
C TYR A 186 -14.58 -3.87 -9.26
N LEU A 187 -13.44 -3.92 -9.97
CA LEU A 187 -12.11 -3.94 -9.38
C LEU A 187 -11.37 -2.67 -9.76
N TRP A 188 -10.66 -2.12 -8.80
CA TRP A 188 -9.60 -1.15 -9.00
C TRP A 188 -8.25 -1.86 -8.87
N THR A 189 -7.46 -1.84 -9.94
CA THR A 189 -6.16 -2.51 -9.99
C THR A 189 -5.05 -1.49 -10.20
N GLY A 190 -4.09 -1.46 -9.30
CA GLY A 190 -2.95 -0.56 -9.29
C GLY A 190 -1.62 -1.28 -9.44
N GLY A 191 -0.53 -0.54 -9.19
CA GLY A 191 0.81 -1.05 -9.12
C GLY A 191 1.60 -1.08 -10.43
N PRO A 192 2.71 -1.83 -10.49
CA PRO A 192 3.53 -1.92 -11.67
C PRO A 192 2.74 -2.38 -12.89
N ALA A 193 2.93 -1.70 -13.99
CA ALA A 193 2.37 -2.03 -15.28
C ALA A 193 3.45 -1.96 -16.34
N LYS A 194 3.21 -2.56 -17.50
CA LYS A 194 4.11 -2.42 -18.64
C LYS A 194 4.34 -0.96 -18.98
N ALA A 195 5.57 -0.57 -19.17
CA ALA A 195 5.93 0.80 -19.52
C ALA A 195 5.27 1.27 -20.80
N ASP A 196 5.10 0.37 -21.77
CA ASP A 196 4.45 0.62 -23.07
C ASP A 196 2.92 0.64 -23.03
N SER A 197 2.32 0.26 -21.90
CA SER A 197 0.86 0.28 -21.71
C SER A 197 0.35 1.60 -21.13
N GLN A 198 1.24 2.54 -20.84
CA GLN A 198 0.90 3.84 -20.25
C GLN A 198 1.46 4.99 -21.09
N PRO A 199 0.63 5.95 -21.50
CA PRO A 199 1.10 7.18 -22.12
C PRO A 199 2.04 7.95 -21.20
N ALA A 200 3.05 8.58 -21.77
CA ALA A 200 4.03 9.37 -21.02
C ALA A 200 3.40 10.54 -20.24
N GLU A 201 2.31 11.09 -20.76
CA GLU A 201 1.57 12.19 -20.15
C GLU A 201 0.87 11.81 -18.83
N TRP A 202 0.65 10.52 -18.55
CA TRP A 202 0.03 10.11 -17.29
C TRP A 202 0.96 10.29 -16.08
N GLY A 203 2.25 10.41 -16.29
CA GLY A 203 3.21 10.80 -15.23
C GLY A 203 3.33 9.85 -14.05
N GLY A 204 2.61 8.74 -14.08
CA GLY A 204 2.53 7.75 -13.01
C GLY A 204 1.89 6.47 -13.51
N ARG A 205 1.46 5.62 -12.59
CA ARG A 205 0.80 4.35 -12.89
C ARG A 205 -0.64 4.43 -12.40
N PRO A 206 -1.58 4.70 -13.29
CA PRO A 206 -2.99 4.93 -12.94
C PRO A 206 -3.66 3.65 -12.44
N ILE A 207 -4.85 3.82 -11.87
CA ILE A 207 -5.75 2.71 -11.55
C ILE A 207 -6.51 2.27 -12.81
N TRP A 208 -6.53 0.97 -13.04
CA TRP A 208 -7.37 0.35 -14.05
C TRP A 208 -8.64 -0.21 -13.44
N VAL A 209 -9.76 0.02 -14.12
CA VAL A 209 -11.08 -0.41 -13.67
C VAL A 209 -11.52 -1.61 -14.47
N THR A 210 -11.97 -2.65 -13.77
CA THR A 210 -12.53 -3.87 -14.38
C THR A 210 -13.96 -4.10 -13.89
N ASP A 211 -14.92 -4.21 -14.79
CA ASP A 211 -16.29 -4.64 -14.52
C ASP A 211 -16.31 -6.17 -14.36
N ILE A 212 -16.69 -6.64 -13.16
CA ILE A 212 -16.73 -8.05 -12.81
C ILE A 212 -18.15 -8.54 -12.43
N ARG A 213 -19.19 -7.80 -12.79
CA ARG A 213 -20.58 -8.22 -12.57
C ARG A 213 -20.87 -9.58 -13.22
N ASP A 214 -20.27 -9.87 -14.38
CA ASP A 214 -20.12 -11.24 -14.89
C ASP A 214 -18.65 -11.69 -14.66
N PRO A 215 -18.35 -12.46 -13.60
CA PRO A 215 -16.98 -12.84 -13.25
C PRO A 215 -16.37 -13.83 -14.25
N ARG A 216 -17.16 -14.41 -15.15
CA ARG A 216 -16.67 -15.29 -16.22
C ARG A 216 -16.31 -14.51 -17.48
N LYS A 217 -16.74 -13.25 -17.59
CA LYS A 217 -16.54 -12.36 -18.73
C LYS A 217 -16.20 -10.95 -18.25
N PRO A 218 -15.15 -10.78 -17.41
CA PRO A 218 -14.76 -9.48 -16.93
C PRO A 218 -14.40 -8.55 -18.09
N LYS A 219 -14.62 -7.24 -17.91
CA LYS A 219 -14.35 -6.24 -18.93
C LYS A 219 -13.51 -5.11 -18.34
N VAL A 220 -12.32 -4.91 -18.85
CA VAL A 220 -11.49 -3.77 -18.51
C VAL A 220 -11.99 -2.53 -19.25
N PHE A 221 -12.13 -1.42 -18.55
CA PHE A 221 -12.44 -0.14 -19.19
C PHE A 221 -11.22 0.35 -19.98
N PRO A 222 -11.44 0.98 -21.15
CA PRO A 222 -10.35 1.30 -22.08
C PRO A 222 -9.45 2.44 -21.59
N GLN A 223 -9.89 3.22 -20.61
CA GLN A 223 -9.15 4.31 -20.02
C GLN A 223 -8.97 4.08 -18.52
N PRO A 224 -7.77 4.24 -17.99
CA PRO A 224 -7.54 4.21 -16.55
C PRO A 224 -8.06 5.48 -15.88
N ILE A 225 -8.12 5.47 -14.55
CA ILE A 225 -8.39 6.65 -13.77
C ILE A 225 -7.06 7.32 -13.43
N GLU A 226 -6.95 8.59 -13.74
CA GLU A 226 -5.85 9.42 -13.27
C GLU A 226 -6.22 10.06 -11.94
N LEU A 227 -5.48 9.71 -10.90
CA LEU A 227 -5.61 10.35 -9.59
C LEU A 227 -4.51 11.39 -9.47
N ALA A 228 -4.90 12.66 -9.50
CA ALA A 228 -3.95 13.76 -9.44
C ALA A 228 -3.17 13.76 -8.11
N ARG A 229 -1.87 13.90 -8.19
CA ARG A 229 -0.99 14.13 -7.04
C ARG A 229 -1.15 15.58 -6.55
N ASN A 230 -0.72 15.82 -5.30
CA ASN A 230 -0.70 17.18 -4.74
C ASN A 230 0.21 18.14 -5.51
N ASP A 231 1.16 17.63 -6.27
CA ASP A 231 2.02 18.42 -7.17
C ASP A 231 1.43 18.56 -8.59
N GLY A 232 0.19 18.13 -8.81
CA GLY A 232 -0.51 18.22 -10.09
C GLY A 232 -0.15 17.12 -11.10
N LYS A 233 0.65 16.12 -10.70
CA LYS A 233 0.99 14.98 -11.54
C LYS A 233 0.11 13.79 -11.24
N THR A 234 -0.01 12.87 -12.19
CA THR A 234 -0.68 11.58 -11.97
C THR A 234 0.08 10.75 -10.94
N ASP A 235 -0.66 10.11 -10.05
CA ASP A 235 -0.07 9.27 -9.02
C ASP A 235 0.29 7.87 -9.53
N TYR A 236 1.31 7.31 -8.90
CA TYR A 236 1.51 5.87 -8.84
C TYR A 236 0.68 5.35 -7.67
N VAL A 237 -0.37 4.60 -7.94
CA VAL A 237 -1.17 3.96 -6.90
C VAL A 237 -0.62 2.56 -6.66
N HIS A 238 -0.26 2.30 -5.41
CA HIS A 238 0.21 1.00 -4.96
C HIS A 238 -0.96 0.15 -4.46
N ASP A 239 -1.75 0.69 -3.54
CA ASP A 239 -2.84 -0.03 -2.88
C ASP A 239 -4.11 0.81 -2.77
N VAL A 240 -5.26 0.13 -2.64
CA VAL A 240 -6.57 0.74 -2.41
C VAL A 240 -7.33 -0.05 -1.36
N GLN A 241 -7.71 0.62 -0.28
CA GLN A 241 -8.53 0.05 0.78
C GLN A 241 -9.92 0.70 0.81
N ILE A 242 -10.96 -0.10 0.94
CA ILE A 242 -12.33 0.40 0.99
C ILE A 242 -12.79 0.41 2.46
N ASP A 243 -13.15 1.59 2.97
CA ASP A 243 -13.67 1.69 4.33
C ASP A 243 -15.15 1.30 4.41
N ALA A 244 -15.66 1.14 5.65
CA ALA A 244 -17.04 0.75 5.89
C ALA A 244 -18.08 1.82 5.45
N ALA A 245 -17.65 3.03 5.12
CA ALA A 245 -18.50 4.07 4.54
C ALA A 245 -18.53 4.02 3.00
N GLY A 246 -17.74 3.15 2.37
CA GLY A 246 -17.65 3.01 0.91
C GLY A 246 -16.65 3.99 0.26
N VAL A 247 -15.78 4.62 1.04
CA VAL A 247 -14.70 5.45 0.49
C VAL A 247 -13.51 4.58 0.12
N ALA A 248 -13.06 4.70 -1.12
CA ALA A 248 -11.84 4.06 -1.60
C ALA A 248 -10.62 4.94 -1.27
N TRP A 249 -9.71 4.42 -0.46
CA TRP A 249 -8.48 5.08 -0.04
C TRP A 249 -7.31 4.55 -0.87
N ALA A 250 -6.85 5.38 -1.78
CA ALA A 250 -5.72 5.07 -2.65
C ALA A 250 -4.41 5.54 -2.00
N SER A 251 -3.45 4.64 -1.89
CA SER A 251 -2.09 4.86 -1.38
C SER A 251 -1.08 4.76 -2.50
N GLY A 252 -0.04 5.58 -2.46
CA GLY A 252 1.02 5.56 -3.46
C GLY A 252 2.00 6.72 -3.32
N ARG A 253 2.69 7.06 -4.40
CA ARG A 253 3.67 8.16 -4.42
C ARG A 253 3.05 9.53 -4.21
N GLY A 254 1.76 9.70 -4.52
CA GLY A 254 1.03 10.92 -4.25
C GLY A 254 0.50 11.02 -2.82
N GLY A 255 0.83 10.07 -1.97
CA GLY A 255 0.32 9.97 -0.61
C GLY A 255 -0.95 9.13 -0.53
N VAL A 256 -1.83 9.44 0.40
CA VAL A 256 -3.12 8.76 0.60
C VAL A 256 -4.26 9.71 0.27
N ARG A 257 -5.23 9.24 -0.52
CA ARG A 257 -6.41 10.01 -0.94
C ARG A 257 -7.65 9.16 -0.94
N GLY A 258 -8.77 9.74 -0.47
CA GLY A 258 -10.07 9.10 -0.46
C GLY A 258 -10.94 9.50 -1.65
N TYR A 259 -11.72 8.56 -2.16
CA TYR A 259 -12.63 8.76 -3.28
C TYR A 259 -13.96 8.04 -3.07
N TRP A 260 -15.07 8.72 -3.38
CA TRP A 260 -16.36 8.09 -3.56
C TRP A 260 -16.44 7.49 -4.96
N THR A 261 -16.85 6.24 -5.06
CA THR A 261 -16.95 5.49 -6.32
C THR A 261 -18.39 5.24 -6.77
N GLU A 262 -19.35 5.68 -5.95
CA GLU A 262 -20.80 5.64 -6.26
C GLU A 262 -21.56 6.74 -5.52
N GLY A 263 -22.82 6.94 -5.85
CA GLY A 263 -23.69 7.93 -5.22
C GLY A 263 -23.47 9.38 -5.71
N MET A 264 -24.18 10.30 -5.06
CA MET A 264 -24.11 11.75 -5.37
C MET A 264 -23.30 12.44 -4.27
N HIS A 265 -22.19 13.06 -4.64
CA HIS A 265 -21.29 13.69 -3.69
C HIS A 265 -20.91 15.10 -4.11
N LYS A 266 -20.66 15.96 -3.11
CA LYS A 266 -20.12 17.28 -3.35
C LYS A 266 -18.62 17.15 -3.61
N ASP A 267 -18.21 17.48 -4.81
CA ASP A 267 -16.81 17.57 -5.18
C ASP A 267 -16.15 18.74 -4.43
N PRO A 268 -15.16 18.48 -3.56
CA PRO A 268 -14.55 19.51 -2.71
C PRO A 268 -13.71 20.51 -3.52
N VAL A 269 -13.27 20.15 -4.73
CA VAL A 269 -12.47 21.02 -5.61
C VAL A 269 -13.37 22.00 -6.33
N THR A 270 -14.47 21.50 -6.93
CA THR A 270 -15.37 22.32 -7.75
C THR A 270 -16.52 22.93 -6.95
N GLY A 271 -16.83 22.40 -5.76
CA GLY A 271 -17.99 22.75 -4.95
C GLY A 271 -19.33 22.24 -5.49
N LYS A 272 -19.34 21.54 -6.62
CA LYS A 272 -20.55 21.03 -7.26
C LYS A 272 -20.91 19.63 -6.77
N VAL A 273 -22.20 19.35 -6.65
CA VAL A 273 -22.69 17.98 -6.44
C VAL A 273 -22.70 17.27 -7.78
N ARG A 274 -22.09 16.10 -7.85
CA ARG A 274 -22.03 15.27 -9.05
C ARG A 274 -22.11 13.77 -8.71
N PRO A 275 -22.50 12.93 -9.65
CA PRO A 275 -22.44 11.49 -9.45
C PRO A 275 -20.99 11.03 -9.39
N ALA A 276 -20.70 10.10 -8.50
CA ALA A 276 -19.47 9.32 -8.51
C ALA A 276 -19.70 8.00 -9.26
N SER A 277 -18.67 7.51 -9.91
CA SER A 277 -18.69 6.19 -10.55
C SER A 277 -17.30 5.53 -10.44
N PRO A 278 -17.20 4.21 -10.69
CA PRO A 278 -15.91 3.52 -10.69
C PRO A 278 -14.86 4.12 -11.64
N THR A 279 -15.30 4.78 -12.72
CA THR A 279 -14.44 5.38 -13.74
C THR A 279 -14.36 6.91 -13.67
N ASP A 280 -15.19 7.53 -12.82
CA ASP A 280 -15.18 8.97 -12.55
C ASP A 280 -15.48 9.22 -11.05
N PRO A 281 -14.51 8.89 -10.16
CA PRO A 281 -14.72 9.03 -8.73
C PRO A 281 -14.74 10.48 -8.28
N VAL A 282 -15.42 10.75 -7.17
CA VAL A 282 -15.44 12.07 -6.53
C VAL A 282 -14.46 12.09 -5.37
N PRO A 283 -13.51 13.04 -5.31
CA PRO A 283 -12.60 13.15 -4.17
C PRO A 283 -13.36 13.30 -2.85
N TYR A 284 -12.95 12.54 -1.82
CA TYR A 284 -13.59 12.59 -0.51
C TYR A 284 -13.38 13.93 0.21
N ALA A 285 -12.15 14.38 0.27
CA ALA A 285 -11.80 15.61 0.98
C ALA A 285 -10.87 16.53 0.19
N GLY A 286 -10.72 16.31 -1.12
CA GLY A 286 -9.93 17.15 -2.00
C GLY A 286 -8.43 17.18 -1.74
N GLY A 287 -7.91 16.21 -1.02
CA GLY A 287 -6.49 16.13 -0.73
C GLY A 287 -6.11 14.84 -0.02
N GLY A 288 -4.89 14.74 0.41
CA GLY A 288 -4.36 13.55 1.04
C GLY A 288 -3.12 13.78 1.89
N ILE A 289 -2.58 12.71 2.43
CA ILE A 289 -1.29 12.67 3.08
C ILE A 289 -0.25 12.41 1.99
N ASN A 290 0.67 13.34 1.81
CA ASN A 290 1.81 13.12 0.93
C ASN A 290 3.12 13.61 1.56
N GLU A 291 3.08 13.91 2.85
CA GLU A 291 4.22 14.43 3.57
C GLU A 291 4.51 13.55 4.75
N THR A 292 5.59 12.87 4.64
CA THR A 292 6.27 12.26 5.76
C THR A 292 7.55 13.01 6.01
N ALA A 293 8.14 12.86 7.15
CA ALA A 293 9.50 13.31 7.40
C ALA A 293 10.51 12.50 6.57
N ALA A 294 10.06 11.42 5.96
CA ALA A 294 10.89 10.45 5.28
C ALA A 294 11.19 10.83 3.83
N PRO A 295 12.38 10.49 3.32
CA PRO A 295 12.77 10.81 1.96
C PRO A 295 11.99 10.07 0.87
N SER A 296 11.52 8.86 1.13
CA SER A 296 10.85 8.04 0.12
C SER A 296 9.46 8.54 -0.22
N LYS A 297 8.71 8.98 0.77
CA LYS A 297 7.33 9.48 0.64
C LYS A 297 6.41 8.58 -0.19
N PHE A 298 6.65 7.29 -0.12
CA PHE A 298 5.85 6.29 -0.80
C PHE A 298 4.90 5.65 0.19
N MET A 299 3.62 6.01 0.10
CA MET A 299 2.58 5.41 0.94
C MET A 299 2.21 4.04 0.39
N HIS A 300 2.45 3.02 1.18
CA HIS A 300 2.25 1.63 0.81
C HIS A 300 0.77 1.25 0.87
N ASN A 301 0.16 1.37 2.05
CA ASN A 301 -1.25 1.15 2.25
C ASN A 301 -1.85 2.15 3.24
N SER A 302 -3.18 2.13 3.37
CA SER A 302 -3.89 2.97 4.34
C SER A 302 -5.20 2.33 4.77
N PHE A 303 -5.64 2.69 5.97
CA PHE A 303 -6.89 2.20 6.53
C PHE A 303 -7.56 3.28 7.37
N ARG A 304 -8.88 3.48 7.17
CA ARG A 304 -9.70 4.37 7.98
C ARG A 304 -10.70 3.57 8.80
N PRO A 305 -10.53 3.42 10.13
CA PRO A 305 -11.51 2.76 10.97
C PRO A 305 -12.81 3.58 11.02
N VAL A 306 -13.94 2.94 10.72
CA VAL A 306 -15.27 3.55 10.68
C VAL A 306 -16.28 2.63 11.37
N GLY A 307 -17.18 3.19 12.14
CA GLY A 307 -18.30 2.46 12.74
C GLY A 307 -17.88 1.42 13.76
N SER A 308 -18.22 0.15 13.52
CA SER A 308 -17.97 -0.95 14.45
C SER A 308 -16.51 -1.28 14.70
N MET A 309 -15.60 -0.67 13.96
CA MET A 309 -14.16 -0.76 14.22
C MET A 309 -13.72 0.22 15.32
N ALA A 310 -14.64 1.08 15.78
CA ALA A 310 -14.42 1.88 16.97
C ALA A 310 -14.36 0.97 18.19
N PRO A 311 -13.30 1.01 18.96
CA PRO A 311 -13.41 0.53 20.31
C PRO A 311 -14.47 1.36 21.00
N ASP A 312 -15.41 0.73 21.68
CA ASP A 312 -16.40 1.32 22.59
C ASP A 312 -17.19 2.54 22.08
N GLY A 313 -17.39 2.69 20.79
CA GLY A 313 -18.27 3.71 20.23
C GLY A 313 -17.81 5.14 20.40
N GLY A 314 -16.51 5.37 20.53
CA GLY A 314 -15.98 6.71 20.42
C GLY A 314 -16.11 7.57 21.66
N SER A 315 -16.13 7.00 22.84
CA SER A 315 -15.86 7.76 24.06
C SER A 315 -14.49 8.43 24.03
N ALA A 316 -13.56 7.85 23.29
CA ALA A 316 -12.29 8.48 22.93
C ALA A 316 -12.43 9.52 21.81
N GLY A 317 -13.63 9.77 21.32
CA GLY A 317 -13.98 10.87 20.43
C GLY A 317 -13.45 10.79 19.00
N HIS A 318 -12.44 10.04 18.72
CA HIS A 318 -11.75 10.14 17.43
C HIS A 318 -11.64 8.84 16.68
N TRP A 319 -11.34 7.80 17.40
CA TRP A 319 -11.12 6.48 16.84
C TRP A 319 -12.45 5.88 16.44
N GLY A 320 -12.55 5.26 15.38
CA GLY A 320 -13.71 4.55 15.00
C GLY A 320 -14.95 5.35 14.60
N ASN A 321 -14.90 6.65 14.64
CA ASN A 321 -15.90 7.51 14.01
C ASN A 321 -15.44 7.99 12.61
N GLY A 322 -14.33 7.47 12.12
CA GLY A 322 -13.79 7.78 10.81
C GLY A 322 -13.00 9.09 10.74
N ASN A 323 -12.57 9.64 11.87
CA ASN A 323 -11.80 10.90 11.90
C ASN A 323 -10.29 10.73 11.77
N LEU A 324 -9.82 9.50 11.67
CA LEU A 324 -8.41 9.18 11.51
C LEU A 324 -8.19 8.30 10.32
N ILE A 325 -7.01 8.42 9.75
CA ILE A 325 -6.48 7.47 8.81
C ILE A 325 -5.10 7.01 9.25
N TYR A 326 -4.89 5.73 9.25
CA TYR A 326 -3.59 5.10 9.40
C TYR A 326 -3.03 4.84 8.02
N ALA A 327 -1.74 5.03 7.85
CA ALA A 327 -1.05 4.72 6.60
C ALA A 327 0.37 4.26 6.90
N THR A 328 0.95 3.46 6.03
CA THR A 328 2.34 3.06 6.13
C THR A 328 3.13 3.65 4.98
N GLU A 329 4.33 4.07 5.28
CA GLU A 329 5.32 4.43 4.29
C GLU A 329 6.24 3.24 4.06
N GLU A 330 6.42 2.85 2.81
CA GLU A 330 7.42 1.86 2.45
C GLU A 330 8.70 2.57 2.00
N SER A 331 9.83 2.17 2.59
CA SER A 331 11.15 2.65 2.22
C SER A 331 11.91 1.61 1.41
N PHE A 332 12.56 2.08 0.37
CA PHE A 332 13.48 1.27 -0.45
C PHE A 332 14.95 1.61 -0.14
N LEU A 333 15.18 2.35 0.95
CA LEU A 333 16.54 2.67 1.42
C LEU A 333 17.00 1.60 2.39
N ASP A 334 18.29 1.31 2.37
CA ASP A 334 18.89 0.38 3.32
C ASP A 334 18.92 0.97 4.74
N GLY A 335 18.54 0.15 5.72
CA GLY A 335 18.62 0.47 7.13
C GLY A 335 17.37 1.12 7.72
N CYS A 336 17.44 1.45 9.01
CA CYS A 336 16.30 1.92 9.80
C CYS A 336 16.30 3.45 10.01
N ALA A 337 16.94 4.22 9.16
CA ALA A 337 17.26 5.62 9.43
C ALA A 337 16.16 6.60 9.02
N GLY A 338 14.95 6.44 9.53
CA GLY A 338 13.96 7.53 9.58
C GLY A 338 12.89 7.54 8.52
N ASP A 339 12.81 6.55 7.66
CA ASP A 339 11.71 6.30 6.73
C ASP A 339 11.16 4.87 6.89
N GLY A 340 10.11 4.55 6.14
CA GLY A 340 9.40 3.29 6.31
C GLY A 340 8.60 3.25 7.61
N VAL A 341 7.81 4.30 7.90
CA VAL A 341 7.12 4.52 9.16
C VAL A 341 5.61 4.35 9.07
N LEU A 342 4.96 4.12 10.22
CA LEU A 342 3.53 4.35 10.38
C LEU A 342 3.27 5.86 10.41
N VAL A 343 2.25 6.29 9.67
CA VAL A 343 1.73 7.66 9.67
C VAL A 343 0.27 7.64 10.12
N ILE A 344 -0.07 8.50 11.06
CA ILE A 344 -1.45 8.71 11.51
C ILE A 344 -1.85 10.14 11.18
N ALA A 345 -2.94 10.29 10.46
CA ALA A 345 -3.46 11.60 10.10
C ALA A 345 -4.90 11.81 10.57
N SER A 346 -5.20 13.04 10.87
CA SER A 346 -6.53 13.49 11.26
C SER A 346 -7.34 13.92 10.04
N LEU A 347 -8.62 13.55 10.03
CA LEU A 347 -9.65 13.92 9.06
C LEU A 347 -10.61 15.01 9.61
N GLU A 348 -10.34 15.57 10.77
CA GLU A 348 -11.17 16.62 11.35
C GLU A 348 -10.94 17.97 10.67
N GLY A 349 -11.98 18.83 10.66
CA GLY A 349 -11.99 20.09 9.90
C GLY A 349 -10.95 21.15 10.28
N SER A 350 -10.18 20.94 11.32
CA SER A 350 -9.05 21.79 11.73
C SER A 350 -7.73 21.46 11.02
N TYR A 351 -7.78 20.58 10.08
CA TYR A 351 -6.62 19.96 9.45
C TYR A 351 -5.68 20.85 8.73
N GLY A 352 -5.78 21.91 8.69
CA GLY A 352 -4.79 22.63 7.97
C GLY A 352 -5.03 24.10 7.84
N GLY A 353 -5.79 24.68 8.73
CA GLY A 353 -6.05 26.09 8.65
C GLY A 353 -6.59 26.48 7.27
N GLU A 354 -5.98 27.41 6.62
CA GLU A 354 -6.41 27.86 5.27
C GLU A 354 -6.30 26.81 4.17
N GLY A 355 -5.54 25.74 4.39
CA GLY A 355 -5.27 24.71 3.37
C GLY A 355 -6.37 23.65 3.21
N TRP A 356 -7.35 23.58 4.07
CA TRP A 356 -8.34 22.51 4.03
C TRP A 356 -9.36 22.64 2.88
N ARG A 357 -9.46 23.78 2.25
CA ARG A 357 -10.26 23.97 1.04
C ARG A 357 -9.39 23.69 -0.17
N SER A 358 -9.58 22.53 -0.75
CA SER A 358 -8.86 22.16 -1.95
C SER A 358 -9.21 23.05 -3.14
N THR A 359 -8.18 23.50 -3.82
CA THR A 359 -8.29 24.07 -5.17
C THR A 359 -7.31 23.32 -6.06
N PRO A 360 -7.42 23.38 -7.39
CA PRO A 360 -6.43 22.80 -8.30
C PRO A 360 -5.00 23.29 -8.03
N GLN A 361 -4.85 24.52 -7.53
CA GLN A 361 -3.56 25.15 -7.25
C GLN A 361 -3.08 24.87 -5.81
N LYS A 362 -4.01 24.59 -4.90
CA LYS A 362 -3.74 24.26 -3.49
C LYS A 362 -4.60 23.07 -3.07
N PRO A 363 -4.20 21.86 -3.42
CA PRO A 363 -4.94 20.66 -3.02
C PRO A 363 -4.93 20.52 -1.48
N TYR A 364 -6.05 20.06 -0.98
CA TYR A 364 -6.21 19.79 0.45
C TYR A 364 -5.27 18.70 0.93
N ARG A 365 -4.75 18.83 2.12
CA ARG A 365 -3.86 17.84 2.74
C ARG A 365 -4.38 17.44 4.10
N LEU A 366 -4.41 16.15 4.35
CA LEU A 366 -4.68 15.60 5.67
C LEU A 366 -3.50 15.95 6.60
N LYS A 367 -3.80 16.26 7.84
CA LYS A 367 -2.79 16.62 8.82
C LYS A 367 -2.23 15.37 9.49
N THR A 368 -0.95 15.09 9.29
CA THR A 368 -0.22 14.11 10.11
C THR A 368 -0.19 14.58 11.57
N ILE A 369 -0.64 13.73 12.48
CA ILE A 369 -0.68 13.99 13.92
C ILE A 369 0.24 13.09 14.72
N GLY A 370 0.61 11.92 14.18
CA GLY A 370 1.51 10.99 14.80
C GLY A 370 2.28 10.16 13.77
N THR A 371 3.44 9.69 14.16
CA THR A 371 4.26 8.76 13.39
C THR A 371 4.92 7.76 14.32
N TRP A 372 5.22 6.57 13.83
CA TRP A 372 5.99 5.60 14.57
C TRP A 372 6.88 4.79 13.61
N GLY A 373 8.15 4.59 13.98
CA GLY A 373 9.12 3.80 13.24
C GLY A 373 9.84 2.82 14.14
N VAL A 374 10.35 1.74 13.56
CA VAL A 374 11.00 0.64 14.27
C VAL A 374 12.44 0.98 14.73
N ALA A 375 13.04 2.00 14.16
CA ALA A 375 14.41 2.41 14.49
C ALA A 375 14.57 2.75 15.98
N GLY A 376 15.53 2.11 16.63
CA GLY A 376 15.82 2.33 18.04
C GLY A 376 14.80 1.75 19.02
N GLN A 377 13.78 1.07 18.55
CA GLN A 377 12.80 0.40 19.41
C GLN A 377 13.38 -0.89 20.00
N GLU A 378 12.86 -1.28 21.15
CA GLU A 378 13.22 -2.56 21.78
C GLU A 378 12.94 -3.72 20.82
N GLY A 379 13.86 -4.67 20.74
CA GLY A 379 13.77 -5.82 19.85
C GLY A 379 14.07 -5.52 18.38
N SER A 380 14.43 -4.30 18.00
CA SER A 380 14.90 -4.01 16.65
C SER A 380 16.33 -4.51 16.44
N ASP A 381 16.64 -4.83 15.19
CA ASP A 381 17.98 -5.15 14.74
C ASP A 381 18.54 -3.97 13.94
N PRO A 382 19.44 -3.15 14.52
CA PRO A 382 19.96 -1.97 13.86
C PRO A 382 20.90 -2.30 12.67
N ALA A 383 21.36 -3.53 12.57
CA ALA A 383 22.20 -3.99 11.47
C ALA A 383 21.39 -4.48 10.26
N SER A 384 20.06 -4.60 10.40
CA SER A 384 19.21 -4.97 9.28
C SER A 384 19.14 -3.88 8.23
N ALA A 385 19.33 -4.26 6.98
CA ALA A 385 19.10 -3.37 5.85
C ALA A 385 17.60 -3.15 5.56
N ASP A 386 16.73 -4.00 6.12
CA ASP A 386 15.32 -4.06 5.80
C ASP A 386 14.45 -3.70 7.00
N CYS A 387 14.13 -2.44 7.11
CA CYS A 387 13.44 -1.83 8.25
C CYS A 387 12.13 -1.12 7.88
N SER A 388 11.62 -1.35 6.69
CA SER A 388 10.43 -0.64 6.22
C SER A 388 9.16 -1.17 6.86
N ALA A 389 8.23 -0.27 7.18
CA ALA A 389 6.83 -0.60 7.41
C ALA A 389 6.21 -1.20 6.15
N HIS A 390 5.31 -2.17 6.34
CA HIS A 390 4.52 -2.79 5.30
C HIS A 390 3.06 -2.78 5.70
N TYR A 391 2.30 -3.86 5.53
CA TYR A 391 0.88 -3.90 5.93
C TYR A 391 0.69 -3.87 7.45
N PHE A 392 -0.50 -3.44 7.85
CA PHE A 392 -0.96 -3.38 9.24
C PHE A 392 -2.45 -3.70 9.35
N ASP A 393 -2.89 -4.01 10.55
CA ASP A 393 -4.31 -4.10 10.91
C ASP A 393 -4.55 -3.49 12.30
N VAL A 394 -5.75 -2.96 12.55
CA VAL A 394 -6.11 -2.25 13.78
C VAL A 394 -7.31 -2.88 14.43
N ARG A 395 -7.18 -3.22 15.70
CA ARG A 395 -8.28 -3.72 16.52
C ARG A 395 -8.17 -3.19 17.96
N ASP A 396 -9.26 -2.66 18.49
CA ASP A 396 -9.36 -2.25 19.91
C ASP A 396 -8.18 -1.38 20.38
N ASN A 397 -7.81 -0.34 19.63
CA ASN A 397 -6.64 0.52 19.84
C ASN A 397 -5.27 -0.19 19.78
N VAL A 398 -5.23 -1.43 19.35
CA VAL A 398 -3.98 -2.13 19.09
C VAL A 398 -3.78 -2.25 17.58
N LEU A 399 -2.75 -1.59 17.08
CA LEU A 399 -2.29 -1.74 15.72
C LEU A 399 -1.20 -2.81 15.69
N VAL A 400 -1.40 -3.83 14.85
CA VAL A 400 -0.38 -4.82 14.52
C VAL A 400 0.22 -4.46 13.17
N GLN A 401 1.54 -4.46 13.03
CA GLN A 401 2.25 -4.02 11.83
C GLN A 401 3.43 -4.91 11.52
N SER A 402 3.59 -5.22 10.24
CA SER A 402 4.76 -5.91 9.70
C SER A 402 5.86 -4.92 9.29
N PHE A 403 7.11 -5.33 9.52
CA PHE A 403 8.32 -4.58 9.20
C PHE A 403 9.39 -5.50 8.59
N TYR A 404 9.02 -6.32 7.64
CA TYR A 404 9.93 -7.26 6.96
C TYR A 404 10.86 -8.00 7.95
N ALA A 405 12.18 -7.84 7.84
CA ALA A 405 13.17 -8.48 8.71
C ALA A 405 13.11 -8.00 10.18
N GLN A 406 12.46 -6.87 10.44
CA GLN A 406 12.20 -6.41 11.82
C GLN A 406 11.00 -7.12 12.45
N GLY A 407 10.32 -8.03 11.73
CA GLY A 407 9.21 -8.84 12.22
C GLY A 407 7.94 -8.03 12.46
N THR A 408 7.14 -8.50 13.41
CA THR A 408 5.81 -7.94 13.73
C THR A 408 5.86 -7.08 14.97
N ARG A 409 5.23 -5.92 14.92
CA ARG A 409 5.15 -4.93 15.99
C ARG A 409 3.70 -4.71 16.41
N PHE A 410 3.46 -4.53 17.70
CA PHE A 410 2.15 -4.21 18.25
C PHE A 410 2.23 -2.86 18.93
N LEU A 411 1.35 -1.95 18.53
CA LEU A 411 1.36 -0.57 19.00
C LEU A 411 0.04 -0.24 19.71
N ASP A 412 0.12 0.36 20.88
CA ASP A 412 -1.00 1.08 21.45
C ASP A 412 -1.16 2.41 20.71
N VAL A 413 -2.31 2.56 20.04
CA VAL A 413 -2.68 3.75 19.29
C VAL A 413 -3.84 4.49 19.92
N SER A 414 -4.09 4.27 21.21
CA SER A 414 -5.11 5.00 21.98
C SER A 414 -4.83 6.50 22.05
N ASP A 415 -3.58 6.91 22.04
CA ASP A 415 -3.14 8.27 21.74
C ASP A 415 -2.48 8.31 20.34
N PRO A 416 -3.20 8.80 19.30
CA PRO A 416 -2.69 8.81 17.92
C PRO A 416 -1.51 9.73 17.71
N THR A 417 -1.33 10.69 18.60
CA THR A 417 -0.21 11.63 18.51
C THR A 417 1.07 11.04 19.06
N ASN A 418 0.97 9.90 19.77
CA ASN A 418 2.10 9.27 20.44
C ASN A 418 1.95 7.73 20.48
N PRO A 419 1.95 7.04 19.33
CA PRO A 419 1.87 5.59 19.28
C PRO A 419 3.01 4.95 20.07
N LYS A 420 2.72 3.87 20.80
CA LYS A 420 3.72 3.20 21.66
C LYS A 420 3.79 1.70 21.37
N GLN A 421 5.00 1.18 21.20
CA GLN A 421 5.20 -0.27 21.10
C GLN A 421 4.86 -0.92 22.45
N ILE A 422 3.94 -1.89 22.43
CA ILE A 422 3.54 -2.69 23.59
C ILE A 422 4.04 -4.11 23.53
N ALA A 423 4.24 -4.65 22.32
CA ALA A 423 4.75 -5.99 22.09
C ALA A 423 5.51 -6.08 20.75
N TYR A 424 6.32 -7.10 20.60
CA TYR A 424 6.98 -7.41 19.33
C TYR A 424 7.33 -8.89 19.21
N TYR A 425 7.35 -9.39 17.98
CA TYR A 425 7.80 -10.72 17.60
C TYR A 425 8.72 -10.61 16.39
N ARG A 426 10.01 -10.89 16.56
CA ARG A 426 11.02 -10.85 15.51
C ARG A 426 11.82 -12.15 15.54
N PRO A 427 11.39 -13.22 14.85
CA PRO A 427 12.22 -14.39 14.64
C PRO A 427 13.50 -14.06 13.87
N ALA A 428 14.54 -14.88 13.98
CA ALA A 428 15.83 -14.63 13.34
C ALA A 428 15.75 -14.60 11.80
N ASP A 429 14.78 -15.29 11.24
CA ASP A 429 14.49 -15.44 9.82
C ASP A 429 13.24 -14.66 9.39
N ALA A 430 12.85 -13.62 10.12
CA ALA A 430 11.66 -12.84 9.83
C ALA A 430 11.68 -12.24 8.42
N ALA A 431 10.54 -12.35 7.75
CA ALA A 431 10.19 -11.65 6.53
C ALA A 431 8.69 -11.33 6.57
N ALA A 432 8.28 -10.57 7.59
CA ALA A 432 6.89 -10.28 7.87
C ALA A 432 6.32 -9.27 6.87
N TRP A 433 5.26 -9.66 6.14
CA TRP A 433 4.62 -8.87 5.10
C TRP A 433 3.31 -8.24 5.57
N ALA A 434 2.34 -9.07 6.03
CA ALA A 434 1.00 -8.61 6.30
C ALA A 434 0.39 -9.31 7.53
N PRO A 435 0.02 -8.57 8.58
CA PRO A 435 -0.64 -9.10 9.76
C PRO A 435 -2.14 -8.84 9.69
N TYR A 436 -2.94 -9.74 10.26
CA TYR A 436 -4.40 -9.63 10.29
C TYR A 436 -4.95 -10.10 11.63
N TRP A 437 -5.79 -9.28 12.27
CA TRP A 437 -6.49 -9.66 13.49
C TRP A 437 -7.66 -10.60 13.18
N HIS A 438 -7.67 -11.77 13.80
CA HIS A 438 -8.80 -12.67 13.73
C HIS A 438 -8.95 -13.49 14.99
N ARG A 439 -10.15 -13.53 15.59
CA ARG A 439 -10.47 -14.33 16.80
C ARG A 439 -9.49 -14.18 17.96
N GLY A 440 -8.94 -12.99 18.18
CA GLY A 440 -8.01 -12.72 19.28
C GLY A 440 -6.55 -13.06 19.01
N PHE A 441 -6.24 -13.50 17.78
CA PHE A 441 -4.89 -13.73 17.30
C PHE A 441 -4.53 -12.75 16.20
N ALA A 442 -3.24 -12.45 16.04
CA ALA A 442 -2.70 -11.85 14.84
C ALA A 442 -2.10 -12.97 13.97
N TYR A 443 -2.62 -13.09 12.76
CA TYR A 443 -2.07 -14.00 11.74
C TYR A 443 -1.16 -13.17 10.83
N VAL A 444 0.09 -13.58 10.73
CA VAL A 444 1.12 -12.83 10.01
C VAL A 444 1.59 -13.64 8.82
N ALA A 445 1.32 -13.14 7.62
CA ALA A 445 1.98 -13.66 6.43
C ALA A 445 3.45 -13.28 6.51
N ASP A 446 4.30 -14.29 6.59
CA ASP A 446 5.76 -14.17 6.60
C ASP A 446 6.31 -15.00 5.44
N ASN A 447 6.97 -14.35 4.51
CA ASN A 447 7.42 -14.97 3.27
C ASN A 447 8.36 -16.17 3.52
N ASN A 448 9.20 -16.07 4.56
CA ASN A 448 10.10 -17.17 4.94
C ASN A 448 9.43 -18.29 5.71
N ARG A 449 8.45 -17.96 6.55
CA ARG A 449 7.96 -18.83 7.62
C ARG A 449 6.56 -19.37 7.35
N GLY A 450 5.86 -18.82 6.38
CA GLY A 450 4.45 -19.11 6.12
C GLY A 450 3.55 -18.20 6.92
N ILE A 451 2.70 -18.74 7.80
CA ILE A 451 1.82 -17.93 8.65
C ILE A 451 2.21 -18.12 10.11
N ASP A 452 2.71 -17.09 10.75
CA ASP A 452 2.88 -17.06 12.21
C ASP A 452 1.55 -16.65 12.87
N ILE A 453 1.17 -17.34 13.93
CA ILE A 453 -0.06 -17.06 14.70
C ILE A 453 0.35 -16.56 16.07
N LEU A 454 0.08 -15.29 16.32
CA LEU A 454 0.57 -14.56 17.47
C LEU A 454 -0.58 -14.21 18.42
N GLN A 455 -0.33 -14.33 19.73
CA GLN A 455 -1.25 -13.93 20.78
C GLN A 455 -0.57 -12.95 21.73
N LEU A 456 -1.18 -11.79 21.97
CA LEU A 456 -0.73 -10.88 23.01
C LEU A 456 -0.89 -11.53 24.38
N THR A 457 0.10 -11.31 25.26
CA THR A 457 0.16 -11.88 26.61
C THR A 457 0.08 -10.81 27.71
N ALA A 458 -0.03 -9.52 27.32
CA ALA A 458 -0.13 -8.39 28.23
C ALA A 458 -1.55 -7.86 28.30
#